data_4df4e9dea013dfff2293c2ce9a25c42b
#
_entry.id   4df4e9dea013dfff2293c2ce9a25c42b
#
_cell.length_a   1.000
_cell.length_b   1.000
_cell.length_c   1.000
_cell.angle_alpha   90.00
_cell.angle_beta   90.00
_cell.angle_gamma   90.00
#
_symmetry.space_group_name_H-M   'P 1'
#
loop_
_entity.id
_entity.type
_entity.pdbx_description
1 polymer ?
#
loop_
_entity_poly.entity_id
_entity_poly.type
_entity_poly.pdbx_seq_one_letter_code
_entity_poly.pdbx_strand_id
1 'polypeptide(L)'
;MKTIKNSINHFTKNQVDFFLSKKMEWNVKEIALHKEDINRYSSINNSERKNEFIGIRHLRNYYDSQLEIKYLSNGKPTVGNGSKHISISHSKNHVAFAVATHPIGIDIEEFHERILKVRNRFLNEKEQKLFDQNSVQDLTIAWSAKEALFKLNDDSRLDFKTDLIINGWDKCSTIFAEMKQNFQWVKVNLHFEIKENLVLCFNFE
;
A
#
# COMPACT_ATOMS: atom_id res chain seq x y z
N MET A 1 -26.52 14.94 10.69
CA MET A 1 -25.11 14.76 10.23
C MET A 1 -24.36 13.96 11.28
N LYS A 2 -24.49 12.62 11.29
CA LYS A 2 -23.68 11.73 12.14
C LYS A 2 -22.50 11.22 11.32
N THR A 3 -21.41 11.84 11.43
CA THR A 3 -20.06 11.48 11.78
C THR A 3 -19.46 10.29 11.05
N ILE A 4 -19.07 10.51 9.79
CA ILE A 4 -18.12 9.66 9.02
C ILE A 4 -16.71 9.66 9.71
N LYS A 5 -16.44 10.60 10.61
CA LYS A 5 -15.13 10.72 11.31
C LYS A 5 -14.74 9.49 12.15
N ASN A 6 -15.68 8.67 12.60
CA ASN A 6 -15.40 7.55 13.51
C ASN A 6 -14.92 6.26 12.81
N SER A 7 -14.75 6.25 11.51
CA SER A 7 -14.29 5.07 10.75
C SER A 7 -12.81 5.11 10.33
N ILE A 8 -12.14 6.24 10.53
CA ILE A 8 -10.73 6.40 10.16
C ILE A 8 -9.86 6.05 11.36
N ASN A 9 -9.00 5.06 11.18
CA ASN A 9 -7.93 4.74 12.11
C ASN A 9 -6.67 5.49 11.66
N HIS A 10 -6.25 6.50 12.44
CA HIS A 10 -5.03 7.27 12.21
C HIS A 10 -4.01 6.92 13.28
N PHE A 11 -2.79 6.64 12.86
CA PHE A 11 -1.65 6.44 13.75
C PHE A 11 -0.34 6.83 13.03
N THR A 12 0.66 7.19 13.82
CA THR A 12 2.01 7.52 13.31
C THR A 12 2.99 6.46 13.78
N LYS A 13 3.81 5.95 12.85
CA LYS A 13 4.87 5.01 13.15
C LYS A 13 6.06 5.25 12.23
N ASN A 14 7.29 5.24 12.78
CA ASN A 14 8.53 5.45 12.02
C ASN A 14 8.45 6.68 11.08
N GLN A 15 7.94 7.80 11.58
CA GLN A 15 7.75 9.07 10.84
C GLN A 15 6.79 8.98 9.63
N VAL A 16 5.95 7.98 9.60
CA VAL A 16 4.88 7.81 8.60
C VAL A 16 3.53 7.97 9.28
N ASP A 17 2.70 8.83 8.72
CA ASP A 17 1.29 8.96 9.09
C ASP A 17 0.44 8.00 8.27
N PHE A 18 -0.25 7.10 8.94
CA PHE A 18 -1.13 6.11 8.33
C PHE A 18 -2.59 6.45 8.58
N PHE A 19 -3.38 6.37 7.54
CA PHE A 19 -4.82 6.53 7.56
C PHE A 19 -5.45 5.28 6.95
N LEU A 20 -6.26 4.58 7.72
CA LEU A 20 -6.90 3.34 7.34
C LEU A 20 -8.40 3.43 7.58
N SER A 21 -9.20 2.97 6.64
CA SER A 21 -10.66 2.86 6.80
C SER A 21 -11.19 1.59 6.17
N LYS A 22 -12.26 1.02 6.77
CA LYS A 22 -13.08 0.02 6.09
C LYS A 22 -13.77 0.65 4.89
N LYS A 23 -13.87 -0.09 3.79
CA LYS A 23 -14.65 0.31 2.63
C LYS A 23 -16.12 0.38 3.03
N MET A 24 -16.78 1.43 2.60
CA MET A 24 -18.20 1.69 2.78
C MET A 24 -18.73 2.38 1.52
N GLU A 25 -20.02 2.58 1.41
CA GLU A 25 -20.57 3.44 0.37
C GLU A 25 -20.28 4.91 0.70
N TRP A 26 -19.33 5.48 -0.04
CA TRP A 26 -18.90 6.87 0.14
C TRP A 26 -19.85 7.81 -0.61
N ASN A 27 -20.35 8.83 0.07
CA ASN A 27 -21.08 9.91 -0.57
C ASN A 27 -20.10 10.89 -1.22
N VAL A 28 -19.95 10.80 -2.54
CA VAL A 28 -19.02 11.66 -3.31
C VAL A 28 -19.26 13.13 -3.09
N LYS A 29 -20.52 13.56 -2.85
CA LYS A 29 -20.86 14.97 -2.62
C LYS A 29 -20.34 15.55 -1.31
N GLU A 30 -19.95 14.69 -0.38
CA GLU A 30 -19.41 15.06 0.93
C GLU A 30 -17.88 15.06 0.97
N ILE A 31 -17.23 14.68 -0.13
CA ILE A 31 -15.78 14.55 -0.22
C ILE A 31 -15.24 15.65 -1.13
N ALA A 32 -14.34 16.49 -0.60
CA ALA A 32 -13.66 17.49 -1.39
C ALA A 32 -12.78 16.81 -2.47
N LEU A 33 -13.06 17.12 -3.72
CA LEU A 33 -12.33 16.61 -4.88
C LEU A 33 -11.69 17.78 -5.62
N HIS A 34 -10.41 17.64 -5.96
CA HIS A 34 -9.73 18.58 -6.87
C HIS A 34 -10.15 18.30 -8.32
N LYS A 35 -9.87 19.23 -9.22
CA LYS A 35 -10.25 19.14 -10.64
C LYS A 35 -9.75 17.83 -11.29
N GLU A 36 -8.51 17.44 -11.01
CA GLU A 36 -7.94 16.19 -11.52
C GLU A 36 -8.61 14.94 -10.92
N ASP A 37 -9.02 15.00 -9.65
CA ASP A 37 -9.79 13.92 -9.02
C ASP A 37 -11.12 13.70 -9.74
N ILE A 38 -11.83 14.77 -10.10
CA ILE A 38 -13.11 14.71 -10.81
C ILE A 38 -12.93 14.06 -12.18
N ASN A 39 -11.91 14.50 -12.93
CA ASN A 39 -11.60 13.95 -14.25
C ASN A 39 -11.28 12.45 -14.17
N ARG A 40 -10.42 12.06 -13.21
CA ARG A 40 -10.03 10.66 -13.02
C ARG A 40 -11.19 9.79 -12.54
N TYR A 41 -11.98 10.27 -11.59
CA TYR A 41 -13.18 9.58 -11.11
C TYR A 41 -14.17 9.30 -12.25
N SER A 42 -14.37 10.27 -13.14
CA SER A 42 -15.25 10.15 -14.28
C SER A 42 -14.77 9.11 -15.30
N SER A 43 -13.47 8.89 -15.41
CA SER A 43 -12.87 7.89 -16.31
C SER A 43 -12.89 6.45 -15.77
N ILE A 44 -13.18 6.26 -14.48
CA ILE A 44 -13.28 4.92 -13.88
C ILE A 44 -14.66 4.32 -14.20
N ASN A 45 -14.72 3.17 -14.86
CA ASN A 45 -15.98 2.48 -15.17
C ASN A 45 -16.41 1.49 -14.07
N ASN A 46 -15.46 0.87 -13.39
CA ASN A 46 -15.73 -0.15 -12.37
C ASN A 46 -16.18 0.52 -11.05
N SER A 47 -17.32 0.10 -10.52
CA SER A 47 -17.92 0.68 -9.30
C SER A 47 -17.08 0.46 -8.05
N GLU A 48 -16.44 -0.71 -7.92
CA GLU A 48 -15.55 -1.00 -6.79
C GLU A 48 -14.32 -0.09 -6.80
N ARG A 49 -13.69 0.07 -7.97
CA ARG A 49 -12.57 1.02 -8.14
C ARG A 49 -12.97 2.47 -7.92
N LYS A 50 -14.19 2.87 -8.29
CA LYS A 50 -14.73 4.18 -7.93
C LYS A 50 -14.81 4.35 -6.43
N ASN A 51 -15.33 3.35 -5.75
CA ASN A 51 -15.46 3.38 -4.30
C ASN A 51 -14.09 3.44 -3.60
N GLU A 52 -13.12 2.65 -4.04
CA GLU A 52 -11.72 2.72 -3.57
C GLU A 52 -11.13 4.11 -3.77
N PHE A 53 -11.28 4.65 -4.97
CA PHE A 53 -10.79 5.98 -5.31
C PHE A 53 -11.34 7.05 -4.36
N ILE A 54 -12.65 7.05 -4.13
CA ILE A 54 -13.31 8.01 -3.22
C ILE A 54 -12.88 7.77 -1.78
N GLY A 55 -12.75 6.52 -1.34
CA GLY A 55 -12.24 6.18 -0.01
C GLY A 55 -10.85 6.76 0.26
N ILE A 56 -9.95 6.67 -0.71
CA ILE A 56 -8.61 7.29 -0.62
C ILE A 56 -8.71 8.82 -0.54
N ARG A 57 -9.62 9.47 -1.30
CA ARG A 57 -9.81 10.92 -1.22
C ARG A 57 -10.41 11.35 0.13
N HIS A 58 -11.25 10.51 0.71
CA HIS A 58 -11.75 10.71 2.06
C HIS A 58 -10.61 10.68 3.09
N LEU A 59 -9.70 9.70 3.02
CA LEU A 59 -8.53 9.63 3.89
C LEU A 59 -7.59 10.82 3.68
N ARG A 60 -7.32 11.20 2.42
CA ARG A 60 -6.53 12.38 2.07
C ARG A 60 -7.14 13.65 2.68
N ASN A 61 -8.46 13.85 2.57
CA ASN A 61 -9.14 15.01 3.12
C ASN A 61 -9.08 15.07 4.65
N TYR A 62 -9.06 13.91 5.31
CA TYR A 62 -8.87 13.84 6.75
C TYR A 62 -7.47 14.32 7.15
N TYR A 63 -6.44 13.98 6.37
CA TYR A 63 -5.09 14.46 6.56
C TYR A 63 -4.97 15.95 6.19
N ASP A 64 -5.24 16.28 4.94
CA ASP A 64 -5.17 17.64 4.40
C ASP A 64 -6.01 17.73 3.11
N SER A 65 -7.13 18.43 3.17
CA SER A 65 -8.03 18.57 2.03
C SER A 65 -7.44 19.38 0.85
N GLN A 66 -6.36 20.13 1.09
CA GLN A 66 -5.66 20.90 0.05
C GLN A 66 -4.56 20.10 -0.64
N LEU A 67 -4.23 18.90 -0.14
CA LEU A 67 -3.21 18.05 -0.72
C LEU A 67 -3.68 17.46 -2.06
N GLU A 68 -3.12 17.90 -3.16
CA GLU A 68 -3.42 17.37 -4.49
C GLU A 68 -2.63 16.09 -4.75
N ILE A 69 -3.35 14.98 -5.02
CA ILE A 69 -2.73 13.73 -5.49
C ILE A 69 -2.66 13.77 -7.01
N LYS A 70 -1.44 13.73 -7.52
CA LYS A 70 -1.14 13.58 -8.95
C LYS A 70 -0.65 12.16 -9.22
N TYR A 71 -0.56 11.80 -10.48
CA TYR A 71 -0.06 10.49 -10.89
C TYR A 71 1.01 10.64 -11.94
N LEU A 72 2.10 9.93 -11.75
CA LEU A 72 3.15 9.80 -12.75
C LEU A 72 2.64 8.98 -13.95
N SER A 73 3.40 8.97 -15.04
CA SER A 73 3.06 8.20 -16.26
C SER A 73 2.95 6.69 -16.01
N ASN A 74 3.66 6.16 -15.02
CA ASN A 74 3.60 4.78 -14.58
C ASN A 74 2.44 4.48 -13.62
N GLY A 75 1.60 5.48 -13.28
CA GLY A 75 0.46 5.35 -12.38
C GLY A 75 0.78 5.53 -10.89
N LYS A 76 2.04 5.77 -10.50
CA LYS A 76 2.42 6.01 -9.10
C LYS A 76 1.81 7.33 -8.61
N PRO A 77 1.15 7.34 -7.43
CA PRO A 77 0.64 8.56 -6.84
C PRO A 77 1.78 9.43 -6.30
N THR A 78 1.65 10.74 -6.45
CA THR A 78 2.62 11.72 -5.95
C THR A 78 1.92 13.00 -5.51
N VAL A 79 2.63 13.87 -4.81
CA VAL A 79 2.19 15.21 -4.41
C VAL A 79 3.16 16.28 -4.91
N GLY A 80 2.63 17.43 -5.29
CA GLY A 80 3.33 18.39 -6.15
C GLY A 80 4.48 19.19 -5.53
N ASN A 81 4.77 19.09 -4.22
CA ASN A 81 5.72 19.99 -3.57
C ASN A 81 7.07 19.34 -3.16
N GLY A 82 7.28 18.07 -3.46
CA GLY A 82 8.54 17.35 -3.18
C GLY A 82 8.92 17.17 -1.70
N SER A 83 8.19 17.81 -0.77
CA SER A 83 8.46 17.72 0.67
C SER A 83 7.75 16.54 1.36
N LYS A 84 6.80 15.92 0.67
CA LYS A 84 6.03 14.78 1.16
C LYS A 84 5.98 13.68 0.11
N HIS A 85 5.99 12.46 0.59
CA HIS A 85 5.78 11.26 -0.19
C HIS A 85 4.49 10.60 0.27
N ILE A 86 3.78 10.01 -0.66
CA ILE A 86 2.54 9.30 -0.37
C ILE A 86 2.57 7.89 -0.94
N SER A 87 1.86 7.00 -0.29
CA SER A 87 1.57 5.68 -0.82
C SER A 87 0.12 5.31 -0.54
N ILE A 88 -0.46 4.52 -1.44
CA ILE A 88 -1.87 4.15 -1.42
C ILE A 88 -1.97 2.64 -1.52
N SER A 89 -2.82 2.04 -0.70
CA SER A 89 -3.17 0.63 -0.84
C SER A 89 -4.65 0.39 -0.58
N HIS A 90 -5.14 -0.73 -1.06
CA HIS A 90 -6.48 -1.21 -0.77
C HIS A 90 -6.50 -2.74 -0.76
N SER A 91 -7.28 -3.30 0.14
CA SER A 91 -7.63 -4.72 0.18
C SER A 91 -9.10 -4.91 -0.22
N LYS A 92 -9.62 -6.10 -0.04
CA LYS A 92 -11.05 -6.37 -0.31
C LYS A 92 -11.98 -5.43 0.47
N ASN A 93 -11.70 -5.21 1.77
CA ASN A 93 -12.60 -4.47 2.66
C ASN A 93 -12.00 -3.17 3.21
N HIS A 94 -10.77 -2.81 2.86
CA HIS A 94 -10.10 -1.63 3.42
C HIS A 94 -9.44 -0.77 2.34
N VAL A 95 -9.26 0.50 2.67
CA VAL A 95 -8.42 1.46 1.94
C VAL A 95 -7.40 2.06 2.91
N ALA A 96 -6.19 2.30 2.43
CA ALA A 96 -5.10 2.90 3.20
C ALA A 96 -4.41 4.01 2.42
N PHE A 97 -4.06 5.07 3.13
CA PHE A 97 -3.29 6.21 2.66
C PHE A 97 -2.17 6.49 3.65
N ALA A 98 -0.96 6.66 3.17
CA ALA A 98 0.17 7.01 4.01
C ALA A 98 0.87 8.26 3.49
N VAL A 99 1.42 9.05 4.43
CA VAL A 99 2.20 10.24 4.17
C VAL A 99 3.49 10.19 4.97
N ALA A 100 4.61 10.49 4.32
CA ALA A 100 5.94 10.53 4.93
C ALA A 100 6.78 11.68 4.38
N THR A 101 7.90 12.00 5.05
CA THR A 101 8.93 12.94 4.57
C THR A 101 10.02 12.26 3.73
N HIS A 102 9.98 10.93 3.64
CA HIS A 102 10.89 10.10 2.85
C HIS A 102 10.09 9.22 1.87
N PRO A 103 10.72 8.64 0.85
CA PRO A 103 10.05 7.72 -0.07
C PRO A 103 9.36 6.58 0.69
N ILE A 104 8.10 6.34 0.40
CA ILE A 104 7.26 5.38 1.12
C ILE A 104 6.51 4.46 0.16
N GLY A 105 6.52 3.16 0.47
CA GLY A 105 5.67 2.14 -0.13
C GLY A 105 4.90 1.43 0.97
N ILE A 106 3.58 1.41 0.87
CA ILE A 106 2.73 0.67 1.80
C ILE A 106 1.90 -0.37 1.08
N ASP A 107 1.59 -1.44 1.78
CA ASP A 107 0.58 -2.39 1.34
C ASP A 107 -0.28 -2.88 2.49
N ILE A 108 -1.56 -3.14 2.19
CA ILE A 108 -2.51 -3.77 3.11
C ILE A 108 -3.16 -4.96 2.42
N GLU A 109 -3.15 -6.11 3.09
CA GLU A 109 -3.74 -7.34 2.57
C GLU A 109 -4.54 -8.09 3.64
N GLU A 110 -5.67 -8.64 3.25
CA GLU A 110 -6.45 -9.54 4.09
C GLU A 110 -6.04 -10.99 3.86
N PHE A 111 -6.04 -11.79 4.92
CA PHE A 111 -5.74 -13.22 4.80
C PHE A 111 -6.79 -13.92 3.94
N HIS A 112 -6.32 -14.57 2.88
CA HIS A 112 -7.18 -15.32 1.99
C HIS A 112 -6.44 -16.53 1.39
N GLU A 113 -7.04 -17.72 1.42
CA GLU A 113 -6.45 -18.98 0.94
C GLU A 113 -5.97 -18.96 -0.53
N ARG A 114 -6.47 -18.02 -1.34
CA ARG A 114 -6.01 -17.85 -2.71
C ARG A 114 -4.50 -17.63 -2.80
N ILE A 115 -3.86 -17.07 -1.77
CA ILE A 115 -2.42 -16.81 -1.73
C ILE A 115 -1.62 -18.11 -1.89
N LEU A 116 -2.11 -19.23 -1.32
CA LEU A 116 -1.49 -20.54 -1.44
C LEU A 116 -1.34 -21.00 -2.90
N LYS A 117 -2.29 -20.59 -3.77
CA LYS A 117 -2.30 -20.97 -5.20
C LYS A 117 -1.39 -20.11 -6.07
N VAL A 118 -1.08 -18.91 -5.62
CA VAL A 118 -0.34 -17.93 -6.43
C VAL A 118 1.10 -17.69 -5.94
N ARG A 119 1.51 -18.29 -4.82
CA ARG A 119 2.83 -18.08 -4.20
C ARG A 119 4.01 -18.22 -5.16
N ASN A 120 3.95 -19.20 -6.08
CA ASN A 120 4.99 -19.42 -7.08
C ASN A 120 5.10 -18.29 -8.13
N ARG A 121 4.17 -17.34 -8.16
CA ARG A 121 4.22 -16.21 -9.07
C ARG A 121 5.07 -15.07 -8.54
N PHE A 122 5.25 -14.98 -7.22
CA PHE A 122 5.98 -13.88 -6.59
C PHE A 122 7.16 -14.31 -5.70
N LEU A 123 7.23 -15.57 -5.24
CA LEU A 123 8.37 -16.08 -4.48
C LEU A 123 9.33 -16.86 -5.38
N ASN A 124 10.62 -16.55 -5.26
CA ASN A 124 11.68 -17.39 -5.82
C ASN A 124 11.99 -18.60 -4.90
N GLU A 125 12.85 -19.51 -5.34
CA GLU A 125 13.17 -20.75 -4.60
C GLU A 125 13.81 -20.52 -3.22
N LYS A 126 14.57 -19.44 -3.05
CA LYS A 126 15.18 -19.09 -1.76
C LYS A 126 14.11 -18.57 -0.80
N GLU A 127 13.24 -17.71 -1.26
CA GLU A 127 12.14 -17.14 -0.48
C GLU A 127 11.12 -18.20 -0.06
N GLN A 128 10.85 -19.17 -0.91
CA GLN A 128 9.99 -20.32 -0.55
C GLN A 128 10.51 -21.13 0.65
N LYS A 129 11.81 -21.05 0.97
CA LYS A 129 12.39 -21.69 2.17
C LYS A 129 12.29 -20.83 3.42
N LEU A 130 12.04 -19.51 3.26
CA LEU A 130 11.92 -18.56 4.37
C LEU A 130 10.52 -18.58 4.99
N PHE A 131 9.50 -18.83 4.18
CA PHE A 131 8.09 -18.78 4.57
C PHE A 131 7.47 -20.18 4.56
N ASP A 132 6.61 -20.48 5.53
CA ASP A 132 5.82 -21.71 5.49
C ASP A 132 4.86 -21.70 4.31
N GLN A 133 5.06 -22.62 3.38
CA GLN A 133 4.32 -22.68 2.12
C GLN A 133 2.84 -23.10 2.30
N ASN A 134 2.45 -23.54 3.50
CA ASN A 134 1.08 -23.89 3.87
C ASN A 134 0.44 -22.81 4.77
N SER A 135 1.19 -21.83 5.22
CA SER A 135 0.71 -20.73 6.05
C SER A 135 0.15 -19.58 5.18
N VAL A 136 -1.15 -19.39 5.24
CA VAL A 136 -1.81 -18.23 4.61
C VAL A 136 -1.22 -16.92 5.15
N GLN A 137 -0.95 -16.88 6.46
CA GLN A 137 -0.40 -15.69 7.12
C GLN A 137 0.99 -15.37 6.59
N ASP A 138 1.93 -16.33 6.60
CA ASP A 138 3.31 -16.11 6.14
C ASP A 138 3.35 -15.65 4.69
N LEU A 139 2.56 -16.29 3.83
CA LEU A 139 2.51 -15.96 2.41
C LEU A 139 1.84 -14.61 2.16
N THR A 140 0.86 -14.21 2.97
CA THR A 140 0.26 -12.87 2.85
C THR A 140 1.24 -11.79 3.30
N ILE A 141 2.02 -12.04 4.37
CA ILE A 141 3.10 -11.12 4.79
C ILE A 141 4.13 -10.97 3.67
N ALA A 142 4.58 -12.08 3.08
CA ALA A 142 5.54 -12.04 1.98
C ALA A 142 5.01 -11.29 0.74
N TRP A 143 3.76 -11.50 0.39
CA TRP A 143 3.09 -10.78 -0.71
C TRP A 143 3.02 -9.29 -0.43
N SER A 144 2.50 -8.91 0.74
CA SER A 144 2.37 -7.51 1.15
C SER A 144 3.73 -6.80 1.20
N ALA A 145 4.79 -7.49 1.63
CA ALA A 145 6.16 -6.97 1.58
C ALA A 145 6.62 -6.67 0.15
N LYS A 146 6.37 -7.58 -0.79
CA LYS A 146 6.71 -7.39 -2.21
C LYS A 146 5.91 -6.25 -2.85
N GLU A 147 4.64 -6.13 -2.54
CA GLU A 147 3.80 -5.00 -2.98
C GLU A 147 4.28 -3.66 -2.41
N ALA A 148 4.69 -3.61 -1.14
CA ALA A 148 5.26 -2.40 -0.53
C ALA A 148 6.58 -2.00 -1.21
N LEU A 149 7.48 -2.96 -1.49
CA LEU A 149 8.70 -2.72 -2.27
C LEU A 149 8.41 -2.22 -3.69
N PHE A 150 7.44 -2.84 -4.36
CA PHE A 150 7.02 -2.42 -5.70
C PHE A 150 6.50 -0.98 -5.71
N LYS A 151 5.67 -0.61 -4.73
CA LYS A 151 5.14 0.75 -4.59
C LYS A 151 6.19 1.77 -4.18
N LEU A 152 7.23 1.35 -3.46
CA LEU A 152 8.37 2.20 -3.12
C LEU A 152 9.17 2.58 -4.37
N ASN A 153 9.31 1.67 -5.31
CA ASN A 153 10.07 1.89 -6.56
C ASN A 153 9.28 2.76 -7.56
N ASP A 154 10.03 3.42 -8.46
CA ASP A 154 9.45 4.22 -9.54
C ASP A 154 9.34 3.44 -10.87
N ASP A 155 9.95 2.26 -10.97
CA ASP A 155 9.88 1.41 -12.17
C ASP A 155 8.78 0.36 -12.03
N SER A 156 7.69 0.52 -12.80
CA SER A 156 6.56 -0.40 -12.82
C SER A 156 6.81 -1.72 -13.58
N ARG A 157 8.02 -1.91 -14.12
CA ARG A 157 8.38 -3.10 -14.90
C ARG A 157 9.10 -4.16 -14.08
N LEU A 158 9.28 -3.93 -12.78
CA LEU A 158 9.98 -4.86 -11.90
C LEU A 158 9.27 -6.22 -11.81
N ASP A 159 10.04 -7.27 -11.92
CA ASP A 159 9.57 -8.63 -11.67
C ASP A 159 9.66 -8.97 -10.17
N PHE A 160 8.56 -9.48 -9.61
CA PHE A 160 8.46 -9.78 -8.18
C PHE A 160 9.43 -10.87 -7.70
N LYS A 161 9.86 -11.77 -8.58
CA LYS A 161 10.75 -12.88 -8.23
C LYS A 161 12.22 -12.54 -8.37
N THR A 162 12.56 -11.65 -9.29
CA THR A 162 13.95 -11.40 -9.69
C THR A 162 14.45 -10.01 -9.34
N ASP A 163 13.56 -9.03 -9.16
CA ASP A 163 13.94 -7.64 -8.92
C ASP A 163 13.54 -7.13 -7.53
N LEU A 164 12.69 -7.88 -6.80
CA LEU A 164 12.26 -7.61 -5.43
C LEU A 164 12.55 -8.85 -4.58
N ILE A 165 13.59 -8.83 -3.75
CA ILE A 165 14.07 -10.01 -3.04
C ILE A 165 13.89 -9.86 -1.53
N ILE A 166 13.25 -10.84 -0.89
CA ILE A 166 13.21 -10.95 0.56
C ILE A 166 14.37 -11.86 0.99
N ASN A 167 15.30 -11.30 1.74
CA ASN A 167 16.50 -12.01 2.22
C ASN A 167 16.27 -12.70 3.57
N GLY A 168 15.27 -12.26 4.34
CA GLY A 168 14.93 -12.82 5.64
C GLY A 168 13.85 -12.02 6.37
N TRP A 169 13.39 -12.52 7.50
CA TRP A 169 12.48 -11.85 8.42
C TRP A 169 12.65 -12.37 9.85
N ASP A 170 12.29 -11.54 10.83
CA ASP A 170 12.40 -11.87 12.25
C ASP A 170 11.18 -12.63 12.81
N LYS A 171 10.17 -12.86 11.96
CA LYS A 171 8.86 -13.47 12.30
C LYS A 171 8.01 -12.68 13.30
N CYS A 172 8.44 -11.47 13.66
CA CYS A 172 7.75 -10.60 14.62
C CYS A 172 7.20 -9.34 13.97
N SER A 173 8.06 -8.61 13.26
CA SER A 173 7.68 -7.30 12.71
C SER A 173 8.55 -6.81 11.55
N THR A 174 9.71 -7.43 11.30
CA THR A 174 10.71 -6.89 10.36
C THR A 174 11.03 -7.87 9.25
N ILE A 175 11.06 -7.36 8.03
CA ILE A 175 11.48 -8.07 6.82
C ILE A 175 12.71 -7.36 6.26
N PHE A 176 13.76 -8.13 5.99
CA PHE A 176 14.99 -7.69 5.34
C PHE A 176 14.90 -8.01 3.87
N ALA A 177 14.95 -6.98 3.04
CA ALA A 177 14.76 -7.10 1.61
C ALA A 177 15.76 -6.29 0.82
N GLU A 178 15.79 -6.51 -0.47
CA GLU A 178 16.46 -5.65 -1.43
C GLU A 178 15.61 -5.53 -2.71
N MET A 179 15.71 -4.40 -3.36
CA MET A 179 15.03 -4.13 -4.62
C MET A 179 15.99 -3.57 -5.64
N LYS A 180 15.73 -3.86 -6.90
CA LYS A 180 16.48 -3.29 -8.00
C LYS A 180 15.98 -1.88 -8.30
N GLN A 181 16.88 -0.91 -8.24
CA GLN A 181 16.59 0.49 -8.55
C GLN A 181 17.73 1.06 -9.37
N ASN A 182 17.42 1.60 -10.56
CA ASN A 182 18.43 2.15 -11.47
C ASN A 182 19.62 1.17 -11.75
N PHE A 183 19.29 -0.10 -11.99
CA PHE A 183 20.25 -1.19 -12.21
C PHE A 183 21.15 -1.54 -11.01
N GLN A 184 20.88 -1.03 -9.84
CA GLN A 184 21.58 -1.33 -8.60
C GLN A 184 20.66 -1.99 -7.59
N TRP A 185 21.24 -2.80 -6.69
CA TRP A 185 20.50 -3.38 -5.57
C TRP A 185 20.52 -2.42 -4.38
N VAL A 186 19.33 -2.09 -3.89
CA VAL A 186 19.13 -1.23 -2.71
C VAL A 186 18.52 -2.08 -1.60
N LYS A 187 19.18 -2.10 -0.44
CA LYS A 187 18.64 -2.76 0.75
C LYS A 187 17.49 -1.95 1.32
N VAL A 188 16.44 -2.62 1.72
CA VAL A 188 15.23 -2.02 2.30
C VAL A 188 14.79 -2.85 3.49
N ASN A 189 14.59 -2.19 4.62
CA ASN A 189 13.91 -2.79 5.75
C ASN A 189 12.41 -2.47 5.67
N LEU A 190 11.59 -3.50 5.85
CA LEU A 190 10.14 -3.35 5.90
C LEU A 190 9.66 -3.72 7.30
N HIS A 191 8.70 -2.95 7.79
CA HIS A 191 7.93 -3.30 8.97
C HIS A 191 6.60 -3.90 8.55
N PHE A 192 6.14 -4.93 9.25
CA PHE A 192 4.78 -5.42 9.10
C PHE A 192 4.05 -5.47 10.45
N GLU A 193 2.77 -5.23 10.40
CA GLU A 193 1.84 -5.39 11.52
C GLU A 193 0.66 -6.24 11.09
N ILE A 194 0.17 -7.05 12.02
CA ILE A 194 -1.05 -7.80 11.86
C ILE A 194 -2.07 -7.27 12.85
N LYS A 195 -3.23 -6.87 12.34
CA LYS A 195 -4.36 -6.47 13.16
C LYS A 195 -5.61 -7.20 12.67
N GLU A 196 -6.15 -8.05 13.52
CA GLU A 196 -7.28 -8.92 13.16
C GLU A 196 -6.93 -9.80 11.93
N ASN A 197 -7.59 -9.58 10.80
CA ASN A 197 -7.41 -10.30 9.55
C ASN A 197 -6.67 -9.47 8.48
N LEU A 198 -5.92 -8.45 8.89
CA LEU A 198 -5.26 -7.50 7.99
C LEU A 198 -3.77 -7.43 8.28
N VAL A 199 -2.95 -7.55 7.26
CA VAL A 199 -1.53 -7.21 7.28
C VAL A 199 -1.37 -5.79 6.75
N LEU A 200 -0.57 -4.98 7.43
CA LEU A 200 -0.01 -3.73 6.92
C LEU A 200 1.50 -3.92 6.79
N CYS A 201 2.07 -3.65 5.63
CA CYS A 201 3.51 -3.66 5.40
C CYS A 201 3.97 -2.32 4.83
N PHE A 202 5.13 -1.82 5.28
CA PHE A 202 5.72 -0.57 4.80
C PHE A 202 7.24 -0.53 5.03
N ASN A 203 7.96 0.25 4.21
CA ASN A 203 9.37 0.51 4.46
C ASN A 203 9.56 1.55 5.58
N PHE A 204 10.67 1.42 6.26
CA PHE A 204 11.16 2.42 7.23
C PHE A 204 12.68 2.62 7.04
N GLU A 205 13.18 3.76 7.46
CA GLU A 205 14.61 4.05 7.48
C GLU A 205 15.34 3.28 8.57
#